data_ec815031dc1203bfd1cc86848cfbc9cf
#
_entry.id   ec815031dc1203bfd1cc86848cfbc9cf
#
_cell.length_a   1.000
_cell.length_b   1.000
_cell.length_c   1.000
_cell.angle_alpha   90.00
_cell.angle_beta   90.00
_cell.angle_gamma   90.00
#
_symmetry.space_group_name_H-M   'P 1'
#
loop_
_entity.id
_entity.type
_entity.pdbx_description
1 polymer ?
#
loop_
_entity_poly.entity_id
_entity_poly.type
_entity_poly.pdbx_seq_one_letter_code
_entity_poly.pdbx_strand_id
1 'polypeptide(L)'
;MATRHGKVLFEERVDEAAFERILSGLNLKPPVVVKPNWGTSTVFTEAQILDWVLDYVEGKVVVTESYGWSRSKEMLDGKGLGSKNKGDLRESDRWFLEYSGIGKVLKKHNVEFINITEEIWGKRIAEPKEIKTLVGRKFKSLVTSDFLSAVPKRLYDLRGGTLLSLAKLRLLLDPPAPSLSIKNLFGMVPGPGRWKYHGKQDSLLAQSIVDINKVYRSLFHVKGIVEGVYTAVSPGNTARDQTIHEDLGLAWGSESTLDLDAFVSVLLESDPDEIPYLKLAADNFGFWEDQTIPLAKMSGIRVFPKWNSPKEKQR
;
A
#
# COMPACT_ATOMS: atom_id res chain seq x y z
N MET A 1 18.65 3.78 -16.91
CA MET A 1 17.19 3.95 -16.82
C MET A 1 16.60 2.64 -16.33
N ALA A 2 15.52 2.67 -15.56
CA ALA A 2 14.78 1.45 -15.19
C ALA A 2 14.30 0.70 -16.44
N THR A 3 14.26 -0.63 -16.39
CA THR A 3 13.65 -1.43 -17.46
C THR A 3 12.16 -1.12 -17.52
N ARG A 4 11.63 -0.92 -18.74
CA ARG A 4 10.23 -0.53 -18.93
C ARG A 4 9.45 -1.65 -19.64
N HIS A 5 8.35 -2.05 -19.04
CA HIS A 5 7.37 -2.98 -19.61
C HIS A 5 6.02 -2.24 -19.74
N GLY A 6 5.75 -1.64 -20.88
CA GLY A 6 4.58 -0.77 -21.05
C GLY A 6 4.61 0.42 -20.07
N LYS A 7 3.62 0.51 -19.21
CA LYS A 7 3.55 1.53 -18.14
C LYS A 7 4.33 1.17 -16.88
N VAL A 8 4.84 -0.05 -16.75
CA VAL A 8 5.51 -0.51 -15.55
C VAL A 8 7.01 -0.37 -15.69
N LEU A 9 7.65 0.26 -14.72
CA LEU A 9 9.09 0.34 -14.53
C LEU A 9 9.52 -0.82 -13.63
N PHE A 10 10.69 -1.39 -13.90
CA PHE A 10 11.22 -2.52 -13.17
C PHE A 10 12.71 -2.37 -12.87
N GLU A 11 13.12 -2.75 -11.69
CA GLU A 11 14.51 -2.89 -11.25
C GLU A 11 14.71 -4.26 -10.60
N GLU A 12 15.74 -4.96 -11.06
CA GLU A 12 16.10 -6.30 -10.59
C GLU A 12 16.96 -6.28 -9.33
N ARG A 13 17.54 -5.13 -9.02
CA ARG A 13 18.35 -4.91 -7.83
C ARG A 13 17.90 -3.64 -7.13
N VAL A 14 17.43 -3.80 -5.89
CA VAL A 14 16.98 -2.68 -5.07
C VAL A 14 18.16 -2.05 -4.34
N ASP A 15 18.60 -0.91 -4.83
CA ASP A 15 19.51 0.02 -4.18
C ASP A 15 18.99 1.45 -4.38
N GLU A 16 19.69 2.44 -3.81
CA GLU A 16 19.28 3.86 -3.90
C GLU A 16 19.14 4.32 -5.35
N ALA A 17 20.12 3.99 -6.21
CA ALA A 17 20.09 4.37 -7.62
C ALA A 17 18.95 3.69 -8.39
N ALA A 18 18.58 2.46 -8.04
CA ALA A 18 17.42 1.77 -8.61
C ALA A 18 16.12 2.47 -8.24
N PHE A 19 15.97 2.85 -6.97
CA PHE A 19 14.81 3.62 -6.52
C PHE A 19 14.72 4.99 -7.18
N GLU A 20 15.83 5.71 -7.31
CA GLU A 20 15.89 6.98 -8.04
C GLU A 20 15.43 6.81 -9.50
N ARG A 21 15.86 5.74 -10.19
CA ARG A 21 15.43 5.46 -11.57
C ARG A 21 13.92 5.18 -11.66
N ILE A 22 13.33 4.48 -10.70
CA ILE A 22 11.87 4.27 -10.64
C ILE A 22 11.17 5.60 -10.39
N LEU A 23 11.58 6.33 -9.35
CA LEU A 23 10.95 7.59 -8.94
C LEU A 23 10.98 8.64 -10.06
N SER A 24 12.10 8.74 -10.81
CA SER A 24 12.23 9.65 -11.95
C SER A 24 11.22 9.36 -13.05
N GLY A 25 10.81 8.11 -13.20
CA GLY A 25 9.80 7.72 -14.18
C GLY A 25 8.35 7.91 -13.73
N LEU A 26 8.12 8.31 -12.46
CA LEU A 26 6.76 8.46 -11.93
C LEU A 26 6.19 9.88 -12.03
N ASN A 27 6.98 10.89 -12.45
CA ASN A 27 6.52 12.28 -12.58
C ASN A 27 5.74 12.74 -11.32
N LEU A 28 6.39 12.69 -10.16
CA LEU A 28 5.79 13.10 -8.89
C LEU A 28 5.54 14.60 -8.85
N LYS A 29 4.32 15.01 -8.54
CA LYS A 29 3.92 16.43 -8.42
C LYS A 29 3.76 16.80 -6.95
N PRO A 30 4.53 17.77 -6.45
CA PRO A 30 4.32 18.28 -5.09
C PRO A 30 2.95 18.95 -4.94
N PRO A 31 2.38 18.93 -3.70
CA PRO A 31 2.88 18.25 -2.53
C PRO A 31 2.78 16.72 -2.67
N VAL A 32 3.76 15.99 -2.14
CA VAL A 32 3.77 14.52 -2.19
C VAL A 32 3.37 13.94 -0.84
N VAL A 33 2.37 13.06 -0.85
CA VAL A 33 1.98 12.26 0.30
C VAL A 33 2.50 10.86 0.10
N VAL A 34 3.43 10.41 0.93
CA VAL A 34 3.98 9.05 0.89
C VAL A 34 3.19 8.17 1.85
N LYS A 35 2.61 7.08 1.32
CA LYS A 35 1.90 6.05 2.07
C LYS A 35 2.69 4.74 2.03
N PRO A 36 3.60 4.50 3.00
CA PRO A 36 4.32 3.24 3.09
C PRO A 36 3.41 2.09 3.53
N ASN A 37 3.89 0.87 3.48
CA ASN A 37 3.19 -0.28 4.05
C ASN A 37 3.71 -0.57 5.46
N TRP A 38 2.99 -0.11 6.48
CA TRP A 38 3.30 -0.37 7.90
C TRP A 38 2.14 -1.10 8.59
N GLY A 39 1.64 -2.16 7.95
CA GLY A 39 0.50 -2.92 8.47
C GLY A 39 0.86 -3.81 9.66
N THR A 40 2.10 -4.32 9.73
CA THR A 40 2.58 -5.24 10.78
C THR A 40 3.98 -4.87 11.22
N SER A 41 4.42 -5.40 12.38
CA SER A 41 5.80 -5.25 12.86
C SER A 41 6.79 -6.27 12.26
N THR A 42 6.30 -7.25 11.52
CA THR A 42 7.10 -8.31 10.90
C THR A 42 7.38 -8.07 9.42
N VAL A 43 6.45 -7.44 8.71
CA VAL A 43 6.55 -7.16 7.28
C VAL A 43 6.05 -5.74 7.01
N PHE A 44 6.96 -4.88 6.62
CA PHE A 44 6.70 -3.46 6.42
C PHE A 44 7.71 -2.84 5.43
N THR A 45 7.43 -1.67 4.91
CA THR A 45 8.38 -0.86 4.14
C THR A 45 9.46 -0.34 5.09
N GLU A 46 10.71 -0.69 4.84
CA GLU A 46 11.86 -0.40 5.71
C GLU A 46 12.21 1.09 5.73
N ALA A 47 12.90 1.47 6.79
CA ALA A 47 13.40 2.83 6.98
C ALA A 47 14.30 3.30 5.82
N GLN A 48 15.15 2.41 5.30
CA GLN A 48 16.06 2.73 4.19
C GLN A 48 15.30 3.03 2.89
N ILE A 49 14.24 2.27 2.59
CA ILE A 49 13.39 2.53 1.42
C ILE A 49 12.71 3.89 1.54
N LEU A 50 12.18 4.21 2.72
CA LEU A 50 11.60 5.51 2.97
C LEU A 50 12.64 6.62 2.86
N ASP A 51 13.86 6.40 3.35
CA ASP A 51 14.96 7.35 3.28
C ASP A 51 15.26 7.74 1.82
N TRP A 52 15.45 6.77 0.94
CA TRP A 52 15.67 7.00 -0.50
C TRP A 52 14.53 7.74 -1.18
N VAL A 53 13.28 7.40 -0.82
CA VAL A 53 12.11 8.13 -1.37
C VAL A 53 12.12 9.58 -0.92
N LEU A 54 12.45 9.85 0.35
CA LEU A 54 12.46 11.21 0.90
C LEU A 54 13.67 12.03 0.43
N ASP A 55 14.83 11.41 0.16
CA ASP A 55 15.99 12.07 -0.44
C ASP A 55 15.68 12.52 -1.89
N TYR A 56 14.88 11.73 -2.62
CA TYR A 56 14.52 12.03 -4.01
C TYR A 56 13.43 13.10 -4.16
N VAL A 57 12.43 13.09 -3.26
CA VAL A 57 11.23 13.94 -3.43
C VAL A 57 11.54 15.40 -3.10
N GLU A 58 11.43 16.25 -4.10
CA GLU A 58 11.58 17.69 -3.92
C GLU A 58 10.28 18.37 -3.48
N GLY A 59 10.41 19.48 -2.73
CA GLY A 59 9.30 20.31 -2.27
C GLY A 59 8.59 19.74 -1.04
N LYS A 60 7.30 20.05 -0.92
CA LYS A 60 6.54 19.64 0.27
C LYS A 60 6.20 18.15 0.22
N VAL A 61 6.70 17.41 1.21
CA VAL A 61 6.42 15.99 1.41
C VAL A 61 5.88 15.74 2.83
N VAL A 62 4.96 14.79 2.95
CA VAL A 62 4.48 14.26 4.23
C VAL A 62 4.38 12.74 4.13
N VAL A 63 4.54 12.06 5.26
CA VAL A 63 4.32 10.61 5.37
C VAL A 63 3.01 10.36 6.13
N THR A 64 2.23 9.40 5.70
CA THR A 64 0.94 9.10 6.34
C THR A 64 0.71 7.59 6.49
N GLU A 65 0.11 7.23 7.60
CA GLU A 65 -0.38 5.88 7.90
C GLU A 65 -1.43 5.99 9.01
N SER A 66 -2.18 4.94 9.25
CA SER A 66 -3.04 4.85 10.42
C SER A 66 -2.49 3.82 11.41
N TYR A 67 -3.06 3.74 12.62
CA TYR A 67 -2.68 2.69 13.55
C TYR A 67 -3.01 1.30 13.00
N GLY A 68 -2.13 0.35 13.28
CA GLY A 68 -2.31 -1.07 12.96
C GLY A 68 -2.20 -1.92 14.23
N TRP A 69 -3.15 -2.84 14.46
CA TRP A 69 -3.13 -3.74 15.61
C TRP A 69 -1.96 -4.74 15.58
N SER A 70 -1.54 -5.10 14.38
CA SER A 70 -0.42 -6.02 14.16
C SER A 70 0.94 -5.32 14.19
N ARG A 71 0.98 -4.01 14.49
CA ARG A 71 2.19 -3.22 14.57
C ARG A 71 2.59 -3.04 16.03
N SER A 72 2.96 -4.15 16.68
CA SER A 72 3.31 -4.19 18.10
C SER A 72 4.46 -5.14 18.38
N LYS A 73 5.08 -4.99 19.55
CA LYS A 73 6.12 -5.89 20.04
C LYS A 73 5.60 -7.30 20.24
N GLU A 74 4.37 -7.43 20.74
CA GLU A 74 3.72 -8.71 20.96
C GLU A 74 3.54 -9.48 19.66
N MET A 75 3.23 -8.79 18.57
CA MET A 75 3.17 -9.41 17.25
C MET A 75 4.55 -9.91 16.82
N LEU A 76 5.59 -9.11 17.00
CA LEU A 76 6.96 -9.49 16.68
C LEU A 76 7.40 -10.72 17.49
N ASP A 77 7.06 -10.75 18.77
CA ASP A 77 7.38 -11.85 19.70
C ASP A 77 6.46 -13.10 19.52
N GLY A 78 5.54 -13.08 18.54
CA GLY A 78 4.59 -14.18 18.31
C GLY A 78 3.49 -14.29 19.38
N LYS A 79 3.33 -13.29 20.27
CA LYS A 79 2.36 -13.29 21.39
C LYS A 79 0.97 -12.80 21.00
N GLY A 80 0.77 -12.42 19.75
CA GLY A 80 -0.53 -11.95 19.22
C GLY A 80 -0.60 -10.45 19.01
N LEU A 81 -1.82 -9.88 19.00
CA LEU A 81 -2.10 -8.50 18.60
C LEU A 81 -1.89 -7.53 19.75
N GLY A 82 -1.07 -7.44 20.57
CA GLY A 82 -0.77 -6.59 21.72
C GLY A 82 -1.68 -5.40 22.07
N SER A 83 -2.21 -4.70 21.06
CA SER A 83 -2.95 -3.45 21.28
C SER A 83 -4.44 -3.69 21.53
N LYS A 84 -4.97 -3.20 22.67
CA LYS A 84 -6.37 -3.38 23.08
C LYS A 84 -7.16 -2.06 23.17
N ASN A 85 -6.49 -0.95 23.37
CA ASN A 85 -7.08 0.37 23.54
C ASN A 85 -6.27 1.47 22.87
N LYS A 86 -6.73 2.73 22.94
CA LYS A 86 -6.04 3.86 22.31
C LYS A 86 -4.63 4.12 22.86
N GLY A 87 -4.42 3.89 24.15
CA GLY A 87 -3.11 4.04 24.79
C GLY A 87 -2.11 3.04 24.25
N ASP A 88 -2.50 1.76 24.20
CA ASP A 88 -1.68 0.68 23.68
C ASP A 88 -1.28 0.92 22.21
N LEU A 89 -2.23 1.42 21.39
CA LEU A 89 -1.96 1.73 19.99
C LEU A 89 -0.92 2.85 19.83
N ARG A 90 -0.99 3.89 20.66
CA ARG A 90 0.00 4.98 20.67
C ARG A 90 1.39 4.48 21.10
N GLU A 91 1.43 3.65 22.12
CA GLU A 91 2.66 3.06 22.63
C GLU A 91 3.27 2.12 21.58
N SER A 92 2.47 1.22 21.01
CA SER A 92 2.91 0.31 19.94
C SER A 92 3.43 1.07 18.72
N ASP A 93 2.79 2.15 18.32
CA ASP A 93 3.22 2.97 17.18
C ASP A 93 4.55 3.67 17.48
N ARG A 94 4.72 4.23 18.67
CA ARG A 94 5.96 4.85 19.12
C ARG A 94 7.11 3.82 19.14
N TRP A 95 6.85 2.67 19.74
CA TRP A 95 7.81 1.56 19.75
C TRP A 95 8.18 1.13 18.34
N PHE A 96 7.19 0.96 17.44
CA PHE A 96 7.44 0.56 16.06
C PHE A 96 8.31 1.56 15.29
N LEU A 97 8.03 2.85 15.40
CA LEU A 97 8.83 3.91 14.75
C LEU A 97 10.29 3.93 15.26
N GLU A 98 10.49 3.62 16.54
CA GLU A 98 11.83 3.50 17.13
C GLU A 98 12.54 2.21 16.69
N TYR A 99 11.86 1.05 16.86
CA TYR A 99 12.35 -0.28 16.52
C TYR A 99 12.77 -0.39 15.04
N SER A 100 11.94 0.08 14.15
CA SER A 100 12.16 0.02 12.70
C SER A 100 13.17 1.04 12.17
N GLY A 101 13.59 2.00 12.98
CA GLY A 101 14.44 3.12 12.55
C GLY A 101 13.71 4.22 11.75
N ILE A 102 12.44 4.03 11.45
CA ILE A 102 11.62 4.98 10.66
C ILE A 102 11.57 6.35 11.35
N GLY A 103 11.45 6.39 12.67
CA GLY A 103 11.45 7.64 13.43
C GLY A 103 12.72 8.47 13.24
N LYS A 104 13.89 7.82 13.06
CA LYS A 104 15.17 8.49 12.74
C LYS A 104 15.13 9.10 11.33
N VAL A 105 14.57 8.38 10.35
CA VAL A 105 14.45 8.85 8.96
C VAL A 105 13.52 10.06 8.89
N LEU A 106 12.34 9.99 9.50
CA LEU A 106 11.41 11.13 9.56
C LEU A 106 12.07 12.38 10.17
N LYS A 107 12.86 12.19 11.23
CA LYS A 107 13.61 13.28 11.86
C LYS A 107 14.75 13.80 10.99
N LYS A 108 15.50 12.93 10.33
CA LYS A 108 16.60 13.30 9.39
C LYS A 108 16.10 14.27 8.32
N HIS A 109 14.94 13.96 7.72
CA HIS A 109 14.36 14.75 6.65
C HIS A 109 13.45 15.88 7.14
N ASN A 110 13.26 16.04 8.45
CA ASN A 110 12.29 16.98 9.02
C ASN A 110 10.89 16.83 8.39
N VAL A 111 10.48 15.60 8.12
CA VAL A 111 9.23 15.28 7.45
C VAL A 111 8.13 15.02 8.47
N GLU A 112 6.98 15.62 8.21
CA GLU A 112 5.79 15.46 9.03
C GLU A 112 5.17 14.06 8.83
N PHE A 113 4.92 13.36 9.94
CA PHE A 113 4.11 12.14 9.96
C PHE A 113 2.67 12.46 10.39
N ILE A 114 1.71 12.20 9.50
CA ILE A 114 0.29 12.38 9.76
C ILE A 114 -0.32 11.01 10.05
N ASN A 115 -0.58 10.73 11.34
CA ASN A 115 -1.33 9.53 11.73
C ASN A 115 -2.83 9.78 11.54
N ILE A 116 -3.42 9.12 10.55
CA ILE A 116 -4.84 9.30 10.18
C ILE A 116 -5.77 9.04 11.37
N THR A 117 -5.49 8.00 12.16
CA THR A 117 -6.33 7.67 13.32
C THR A 117 -6.34 8.78 14.35
N GLU A 118 -5.19 9.40 14.63
CA GLU A 118 -5.10 10.53 15.55
C GLU A 118 -5.86 11.78 15.05
N GLU A 119 -5.79 12.03 13.73
CA GLU A 119 -6.55 13.13 13.13
C GLU A 119 -8.06 12.91 13.29
N ILE A 120 -8.54 11.68 13.04
CA ILE A 120 -9.96 11.33 13.20
C ILE A 120 -10.38 11.41 14.67
N TRP A 121 -9.59 10.88 15.60
CA TRP A 121 -9.88 10.97 17.04
C TRP A 121 -9.91 12.42 17.53
N GLY A 122 -9.04 13.26 16.97
CA GLY A 122 -8.98 14.69 17.25
C GLY A 122 -10.04 15.52 16.52
N LYS A 123 -10.93 14.89 15.73
CA LYS A 123 -11.93 15.57 14.88
C LYS A 123 -11.32 16.59 13.90
N ARG A 124 -10.07 16.42 13.52
CA ARG A 124 -9.35 17.25 12.54
C ARG A 124 -9.53 16.70 11.13
N ILE A 125 -10.76 16.68 10.67
CA ILE A 125 -11.18 16.11 9.39
C ILE A 125 -11.65 17.17 8.40
N ALA A 126 -11.56 16.86 7.12
CA ALA A 126 -12.19 17.63 6.06
C ALA A 126 -13.72 17.49 6.13
N GLU A 127 -14.44 18.51 5.64
CA GLU A 127 -15.90 18.47 5.59
C GLU A 127 -16.40 17.30 4.72
N PRO A 128 -17.19 16.36 5.27
CA PRO A 128 -17.67 15.20 4.54
C PRO A 128 -18.44 15.53 3.25
N LYS A 129 -19.14 16.68 3.24
CA LYS A 129 -19.87 17.16 2.05
C LYS A 129 -18.93 17.54 0.91
N GLU A 130 -17.76 18.13 1.23
CA GLU A 130 -16.74 18.46 0.23
C GLU A 130 -16.14 17.19 -0.36
N ILE A 131 -15.79 16.22 0.48
CA ILE A 131 -15.28 14.93 0.05
C ILE A 131 -16.31 14.23 -0.85
N LYS A 132 -17.59 14.18 -0.43
CA LYS A 132 -18.67 13.61 -1.23
C LYS A 132 -18.79 14.27 -2.61
N THR A 133 -18.66 15.59 -2.66
CA THR A 133 -18.72 16.34 -3.91
C THR A 133 -17.54 15.99 -4.82
N LEU A 134 -16.33 15.91 -4.29
CA LEU A 134 -15.12 15.57 -5.08
C LEU A 134 -15.19 14.12 -5.60
N VAL A 135 -15.61 13.19 -4.76
CA VAL A 135 -15.83 11.79 -5.17
C VAL A 135 -16.89 11.71 -6.28
N GLY A 136 -18.03 12.36 -6.10
CA GLY A 136 -19.13 12.33 -7.05
C GLY A 136 -18.85 12.95 -8.42
N ARG A 137 -17.81 13.79 -8.54
CA ARG A 137 -17.32 14.31 -9.82
C ARG A 137 -16.56 13.30 -10.66
N LYS A 138 -15.97 12.28 -10.03
CA LYS A 138 -15.09 11.31 -10.69
C LYS A 138 -15.65 9.88 -10.69
N PHE A 139 -16.39 9.53 -9.65
CA PHE A 139 -16.78 8.15 -9.39
C PHE A 139 -18.26 8.04 -9.00
N LYS A 140 -18.82 6.83 -9.13
CA LYS A 140 -20.10 6.48 -8.50
C LYS A 140 -19.96 6.60 -6.97
N SER A 141 -21.11 6.74 -6.29
CA SER A 141 -21.17 6.84 -4.82
C SER A 141 -20.44 5.68 -4.14
N LEU A 142 -19.93 5.96 -2.94
CA LEU A 142 -19.32 4.93 -2.10
C LEU A 142 -20.40 4.02 -1.51
N VAL A 143 -20.11 2.73 -1.40
CA VAL A 143 -20.87 1.78 -0.59
C VAL A 143 -20.57 2.03 0.89
N THR A 144 -19.29 2.25 1.22
CA THR A 144 -18.83 2.55 2.58
C THR A 144 -18.78 4.06 2.81
N SER A 145 -19.93 4.66 3.12
CA SER A 145 -20.05 6.12 3.31
C SER A 145 -19.24 6.69 4.48
N ASP A 146 -18.89 5.86 5.46
CA ASP A 146 -18.02 6.23 6.61
C ASP A 146 -16.70 6.87 6.14
N PHE A 147 -16.18 6.47 4.97
CA PHE A 147 -14.91 6.98 4.45
C PHE A 147 -14.96 8.45 4.03
N LEU A 148 -16.14 9.01 3.82
CA LEU A 148 -16.31 10.45 3.59
C LEU A 148 -15.89 11.29 4.82
N SER A 149 -15.99 10.71 6.01
CA SER A 149 -15.60 11.33 7.29
C SER A 149 -14.22 10.83 7.78
N ALA A 150 -13.44 10.17 6.93
CA ALA A 150 -12.15 9.57 7.29
C ALA A 150 -10.95 10.27 6.64
N VAL A 151 -11.12 11.50 6.14
CA VAL A 151 -10.06 12.27 5.50
C VAL A 151 -9.53 13.33 6.47
N PRO A 152 -8.27 13.24 6.93
CA PRO A 152 -7.64 14.29 7.70
C PRO A 152 -7.64 15.64 6.96
N LYS A 153 -7.97 16.73 7.66
CA LYS A 153 -7.96 18.09 7.08
C LYS A 153 -6.59 18.44 6.50
N ARG A 154 -5.52 18.03 7.17
CA ARG A 154 -4.13 18.26 6.74
C ARG A 154 -3.81 17.56 5.42
N LEU A 155 -4.32 16.33 5.19
CA LEU A 155 -4.19 15.65 3.90
C LEU A 155 -5.07 16.31 2.82
N TYR A 156 -6.30 16.69 3.19
CA TYR A 156 -7.19 17.42 2.27
C TYR A 156 -6.56 18.72 1.74
N ASP A 157 -5.81 19.44 2.58
CA ASP A 157 -5.14 20.68 2.22
C ASP A 157 -3.96 20.48 1.24
N LEU A 158 -3.49 19.24 1.09
CA LEU A 158 -2.46 18.84 0.12
C LEU A 158 -3.05 18.31 -1.20
N ARG A 159 -4.37 18.38 -1.39
CA ARG A 159 -5.03 17.87 -2.60
C ARG A 159 -4.49 18.52 -3.87
N GLY A 160 -4.55 17.79 -4.97
CA GLY A 160 -3.98 18.18 -6.26
C GLY A 160 -2.54 17.71 -6.47
N GLY A 161 -1.86 17.33 -5.39
CA GLY A 161 -0.53 16.72 -5.43
C GLY A 161 -0.54 15.23 -5.74
N THR A 162 0.58 14.56 -5.44
CA THR A 162 0.73 13.11 -5.62
C THR A 162 0.50 12.37 -4.31
N LEU A 163 -0.25 11.26 -4.35
CA LEU A 163 -0.24 10.23 -3.32
C LEU A 163 0.56 9.03 -3.85
N LEU A 164 1.76 8.82 -3.29
CA LEU A 164 2.61 7.70 -3.60
C LEU A 164 2.28 6.52 -2.68
N SER A 165 1.65 5.49 -3.24
CA SER A 165 1.47 4.21 -2.56
C SER A 165 2.77 3.41 -2.64
N LEU A 166 3.53 3.38 -1.55
CA LEU A 166 4.78 2.65 -1.43
C LEU A 166 4.47 1.30 -0.74
N ALA A 167 4.14 0.32 -1.55
CA ALA A 167 3.64 -0.97 -1.10
C ALA A 167 4.75 -2.01 -0.95
N LYS A 168 4.69 -2.80 0.11
CA LYS A 168 5.49 -4.01 0.28
C LYS A 168 4.89 -5.14 -0.56
N LEU A 169 5.72 -5.86 -1.32
CA LEU A 169 5.29 -7.06 -2.02
C LEU A 169 4.84 -8.12 -1.02
N ARG A 170 3.60 -8.57 -1.11
CA ARG A 170 3.03 -9.62 -0.26
C ARG A 170 2.05 -10.48 -1.03
N LEU A 171 2.04 -11.77 -0.70
CA LEU A 171 1.08 -12.73 -1.24
C LEU A 171 0.34 -13.43 -0.11
N LEU A 172 -0.97 -13.45 -0.19
CA LEU A 172 -1.86 -14.30 0.62
C LEU A 172 -2.21 -15.53 -0.19
N LEU A 173 -2.20 -16.71 0.40
CA LEU A 173 -2.31 -17.97 -0.34
C LEU A 173 -3.73 -18.56 -0.40
N ASP A 174 -4.65 -18.15 0.46
CA ASP A 174 -5.97 -18.76 0.51
C ASP A 174 -7.08 -17.69 0.66
N PRO A 175 -7.78 -17.37 -0.43
CA PRO A 175 -7.39 -17.59 -1.82
C PRO A 175 -6.14 -16.77 -2.21
N PRO A 176 -5.41 -17.14 -3.26
CA PRO A 176 -4.26 -16.37 -3.71
C PRO A 176 -4.66 -14.92 -4.00
N ALA A 177 -4.17 -14.00 -3.20
CA ALA A 177 -4.49 -12.58 -3.35
C ALA A 177 -3.25 -11.72 -3.05
N PRO A 178 -2.59 -11.17 -4.07
CA PRO A 178 -1.54 -10.19 -3.89
C PRO A 178 -2.01 -8.99 -3.07
N SER A 179 -1.12 -8.48 -2.22
CA SER A 179 -1.35 -7.24 -1.48
C SER A 179 -0.37 -6.20 -2.00
N LEU A 180 -0.84 -5.37 -2.92
CA LEU A 180 -0.04 -4.47 -3.74
C LEU A 180 -0.47 -3.00 -3.53
N SER A 181 -0.20 -2.14 -4.53
CA SER A 181 -0.34 -0.69 -4.40
C SER A 181 -1.78 -0.21 -4.14
N ILE A 182 -2.79 -0.80 -4.79
CA ILE A 182 -4.20 -0.44 -4.59
C ILE A 182 -4.66 -0.86 -3.19
N LYS A 183 -4.34 -2.10 -2.78
CA LYS A 183 -4.71 -2.60 -1.45
C LYS A 183 -3.96 -1.87 -0.33
N ASN A 184 -2.74 -1.37 -0.58
CA ASN A 184 -1.97 -0.61 0.40
C ASN A 184 -2.73 0.63 0.91
N LEU A 185 -3.55 1.28 0.07
CA LEU A 185 -4.36 2.43 0.50
C LEU A 185 -5.47 2.06 1.51
N PHE A 186 -5.80 0.77 1.68
CA PHE A 186 -6.66 0.34 2.77
C PHE A 186 -6.06 0.65 4.15
N GLY A 187 -4.73 0.80 4.24
CA GLY A 187 -4.03 1.33 5.41
C GLY A 187 -4.43 2.76 5.79
N MET A 188 -5.04 3.52 4.90
CA MET A 188 -5.55 4.87 5.20
C MET A 188 -6.94 4.87 5.87
N VAL A 189 -7.55 3.70 6.05
CA VAL A 189 -8.74 3.55 6.89
C VAL A 189 -8.33 3.64 8.36
N PRO A 190 -8.98 4.50 9.18
CA PRO A 190 -8.57 4.68 10.56
C PRO A 190 -8.71 3.39 11.40
N GLY A 191 -7.72 3.10 12.21
CA GLY A 191 -7.78 2.09 13.27
C GLY A 191 -8.30 2.68 14.59
N PRO A 192 -8.59 1.89 15.62
CA PRO A 192 -8.94 0.48 15.56
C PRO A 192 -10.33 0.29 14.94
N GLY A 193 -10.67 -0.91 14.58
CA GLY A 193 -11.99 -1.18 13.98
C GLY A 193 -11.98 -1.25 12.47
N ARG A 194 -10.81 -1.12 11.83
CA ARG A 194 -10.65 -1.35 10.38
C ARG A 194 -11.19 -2.72 9.95
N TRP A 195 -11.12 -3.72 10.82
CA TRP A 195 -11.64 -5.06 10.57
C TRP A 195 -13.14 -5.09 10.22
N LYS A 196 -13.95 -4.14 10.70
CA LYS A 196 -15.38 -4.08 10.35
C LYS A 196 -15.60 -3.93 8.84
N TYR A 197 -14.63 -3.31 8.14
CA TYR A 197 -14.68 -3.09 6.70
C TYR A 197 -14.19 -4.29 5.87
N HIS A 198 -13.73 -5.34 6.53
CA HIS A 198 -13.55 -6.65 5.90
C HIS A 198 -14.90 -7.35 5.69
N GLY A 199 -15.86 -7.12 6.59
CA GLY A 199 -17.09 -7.89 6.60
C GLY A 199 -16.89 -9.33 7.08
N LYS A 200 -17.94 -10.12 7.03
CA LYS A 200 -17.83 -11.54 7.35
C LYS A 200 -17.09 -12.28 6.24
N GLN A 201 -16.03 -13.00 6.58
CA GLN A 201 -15.20 -13.73 5.61
C GLN A 201 -14.72 -12.83 4.44
N ASP A 202 -14.29 -11.63 4.76
CA ASP A 202 -13.79 -10.62 3.80
C ASP A 202 -14.79 -10.18 2.73
N SER A 203 -16.10 -10.42 2.92
CA SER A 203 -17.16 -10.11 1.94
C SER A 203 -17.27 -8.63 1.55
N LEU A 204 -16.75 -7.71 2.37
CA LEU A 204 -16.74 -6.28 2.11
C LEU A 204 -15.35 -5.74 1.76
N LEU A 205 -14.30 -6.56 1.86
CA LEU A 205 -12.92 -6.08 1.75
C LEU A 205 -12.63 -5.47 0.38
N ALA A 206 -13.00 -6.13 -0.70
CA ALA A 206 -12.78 -5.63 -2.06
C ALA A 206 -13.47 -4.27 -2.28
N GLN A 207 -14.72 -4.15 -1.87
CA GLN A 207 -15.48 -2.90 -1.96
C GLN A 207 -14.86 -1.79 -1.10
N SER A 208 -14.43 -2.10 0.12
CA SER A 208 -13.81 -1.14 1.02
C SER A 208 -12.45 -0.65 0.50
N ILE A 209 -11.67 -1.54 -0.12
CA ILE A 209 -10.42 -1.16 -0.80
C ILE A 209 -10.71 -0.18 -1.94
N VAL A 210 -11.71 -0.46 -2.77
CA VAL A 210 -12.05 0.41 -3.90
C VAL A 210 -12.63 1.73 -3.41
N ASP A 211 -13.49 1.73 -2.41
CA ASP A 211 -14.09 2.95 -1.88
C ASP A 211 -13.07 3.90 -1.26
N ILE A 212 -12.11 3.40 -0.47
CA ILE A 212 -11.04 4.28 0.06
C ILE A 212 -10.15 4.81 -1.07
N ASN A 213 -9.90 4.02 -2.11
CA ASN A 213 -9.21 4.48 -3.30
C ASN A 213 -9.98 5.57 -4.04
N LYS A 214 -11.33 5.48 -4.18
CA LYS A 214 -12.14 6.56 -4.77
C LYS A 214 -11.95 7.87 -4.02
N VAL A 215 -11.97 7.82 -2.69
CA VAL A 215 -11.76 9.00 -1.85
C VAL A 215 -10.41 9.65 -2.16
N TYR A 216 -9.32 8.91 -2.03
CA TYR A 216 -7.99 9.50 -2.20
C TYR A 216 -7.63 9.82 -3.65
N ARG A 217 -8.15 9.08 -4.64
CA ARG A 217 -8.04 9.43 -6.07
C ARG A 217 -8.86 10.66 -6.45
N SER A 218 -9.89 11.01 -5.68
CA SER A 218 -10.59 12.28 -5.88
C SER A 218 -9.79 13.50 -5.42
N LEU A 219 -8.80 13.27 -4.54
CA LEU A 219 -7.94 14.31 -3.97
C LEU A 219 -6.57 14.40 -4.62
N PHE A 220 -5.99 13.27 -5.03
CA PHE A 220 -4.59 13.15 -5.44
C PHE A 220 -4.42 12.44 -6.78
N HIS A 221 -3.26 12.67 -7.41
CA HIS A 221 -2.73 11.79 -8.46
C HIS A 221 -2.08 10.58 -7.78
N VAL A 222 -2.77 9.45 -7.76
CA VAL A 222 -2.28 8.24 -7.10
C VAL A 222 -1.32 7.49 -7.99
N LYS A 223 -0.10 7.25 -7.51
CA LYS A 223 0.96 6.49 -8.17
C LYS A 223 1.45 5.38 -7.25
N GLY A 224 2.07 4.34 -7.81
CA GLY A 224 2.46 3.17 -7.05
C GLY A 224 3.91 2.78 -7.22
N ILE A 225 4.50 2.32 -6.13
CA ILE A 225 5.70 1.49 -6.10
C ILE A 225 5.34 0.22 -5.34
N VAL A 226 5.75 -0.93 -5.87
CA VAL A 226 5.77 -2.21 -5.16
C VAL A 226 7.22 -2.58 -4.96
N GLU A 227 7.66 -2.68 -3.72
CA GLU A 227 9.02 -3.06 -3.38
C GLU A 227 9.04 -4.45 -2.73
N GLY A 228 10.00 -5.24 -3.11
CA GLY A 228 10.26 -6.58 -2.65
C GLY A 228 11.74 -6.75 -2.30
N VAL A 229 12.28 -5.88 -1.45
CA VAL A 229 13.61 -6.12 -0.85
C VAL A 229 13.57 -7.47 -0.16
N TYR A 230 12.56 -7.67 0.66
CA TYR A 230 12.08 -8.96 1.09
C TYR A 230 10.57 -9.03 0.89
N THR A 231 10.00 -10.20 0.90
CA THR A 231 8.56 -10.40 0.77
C THR A 231 8.04 -11.37 1.81
N ALA A 232 6.74 -11.37 2.03
CA ALA A 232 6.08 -12.33 2.87
C ALA A 232 4.96 -13.04 2.15
N VAL A 233 4.88 -14.32 2.40
CA VAL A 233 3.81 -15.18 1.97
C VAL A 233 3.09 -15.68 3.20
N SER A 234 1.77 -15.49 3.24
CA SER A 234 0.96 -15.88 4.38
C SER A 234 -0.04 -16.96 3.96
N PRO A 235 -0.12 -18.10 4.66
CA PRO A 235 -1.23 -19.01 4.51
C PRO A 235 -2.47 -18.33 5.11
N GLY A 236 -3.40 -17.90 4.25
CA GLY A 236 -4.61 -17.21 4.67
C GLY A 236 -4.42 -15.75 5.10
N ASN A 237 -5.50 -15.15 5.63
CA ASN A 237 -5.54 -13.72 6.00
C ASN A 237 -4.85 -13.37 7.31
N THR A 238 -4.10 -14.27 7.92
CA THR A 238 -3.46 -14.01 9.22
C THR A 238 -2.03 -13.51 9.05
N ALA A 239 -1.71 -12.45 9.78
CA ALA A 239 -0.34 -11.95 9.88
C ALA A 239 0.58 -12.86 10.72
N ARG A 240 0.08 -13.99 11.23
CA ARG A 240 0.77 -14.84 12.21
C ARG A 240 1.70 -15.87 11.59
N ASP A 241 1.30 -16.47 10.48
CA ASP A 241 2.02 -17.60 9.87
C ASP A 241 2.63 -17.14 8.54
N GLN A 242 3.53 -16.16 8.61
CA GLN A 242 4.19 -15.62 7.43
C GLN A 242 5.51 -16.33 7.19
N THR A 243 5.72 -16.79 5.97
CA THR A 243 7.06 -17.16 5.50
C THR A 243 7.68 -15.92 4.88
N ILE A 244 8.81 -15.49 5.44
CA ILE A 244 9.58 -14.37 4.91
C ILE A 244 10.60 -14.91 3.92
N HIS A 245 10.66 -14.30 2.75
CA HIS A 245 11.66 -14.56 1.72
C HIS A 245 12.56 -13.34 1.66
N GLU A 246 13.74 -13.48 2.24
CA GLU A 246 14.79 -12.47 2.23
C GLU A 246 15.50 -12.43 0.87
N ASP A 247 16.20 -11.34 0.59
CA ASP A 247 17.06 -11.14 -0.59
C ASP A 247 16.35 -11.30 -1.96
N LEU A 248 15.08 -10.91 -2.04
CA LEU A 248 14.40 -10.87 -3.32
C LEU A 248 14.93 -9.73 -4.21
N GLY A 249 15.09 -8.54 -3.64
CA GLY A 249 15.76 -7.41 -4.26
C GLY A 249 15.05 -6.80 -5.48
N LEU A 250 13.74 -6.96 -5.63
CA LEU A 250 12.98 -6.49 -6.78
C LEU A 250 12.14 -5.25 -6.46
N ALA A 251 11.97 -4.36 -7.43
CA ALA A 251 11.04 -3.23 -7.30
C ALA A 251 10.37 -2.90 -8.63
N TRP A 252 9.13 -2.46 -8.53
CA TRP A 252 8.30 -2.01 -9.65
C TRP A 252 7.66 -0.67 -9.33
N GLY A 253 7.50 0.18 -10.35
CA GLY A 253 6.80 1.45 -10.21
C GLY A 253 5.95 1.76 -11.43
N SER A 254 4.84 2.48 -11.21
CA SER A 254 4.00 2.97 -12.31
C SER A 254 3.19 4.20 -11.90
N GLU A 255 2.93 5.06 -12.88
CA GLU A 255 1.92 6.12 -12.75
C GLU A 255 0.50 5.53 -12.69
N SER A 256 0.29 4.32 -13.21
CA SER A 256 -0.95 3.56 -13.15
C SER A 256 -0.85 2.42 -12.15
N THR A 257 -1.50 2.56 -11.02
CA THR A 257 -1.52 1.48 -10.02
C THR A 257 -2.29 0.24 -10.49
N LEU A 258 -3.19 0.39 -11.48
CA LEU A 258 -3.87 -0.76 -12.09
C LEU A 258 -2.92 -1.59 -12.94
N ASP A 259 -2.15 -0.94 -13.84
CA ASP A 259 -1.14 -1.63 -14.64
C ASP A 259 -0.07 -2.26 -13.75
N LEU A 260 0.36 -1.54 -12.69
CA LEU A 260 1.34 -2.04 -11.73
C LEU A 260 0.85 -3.31 -11.03
N ASP A 261 -0.34 -3.25 -10.45
CA ASP A 261 -0.88 -4.35 -9.65
C ASP A 261 -1.25 -5.55 -10.55
N ALA A 262 -1.78 -5.33 -11.77
CA ALA A 262 -2.04 -6.39 -12.74
C ALA A 262 -0.73 -7.07 -13.19
N PHE A 263 0.29 -6.29 -13.56
CA PHE A 263 1.59 -6.81 -13.96
C PHE A 263 2.23 -7.68 -12.86
N VAL A 264 2.33 -7.14 -11.64
CA VAL A 264 2.94 -7.85 -10.52
C VAL A 264 2.11 -9.08 -10.10
N SER A 265 0.77 -9.02 -10.20
CA SER A 265 -0.09 -10.19 -9.94
C SER A 265 0.23 -11.36 -10.86
N VAL A 266 0.45 -11.10 -12.15
CA VAL A 266 0.86 -12.14 -13.12
C VAL A 266 2.21 -12.76 -12.74
N LEU A 267 3.18 -11.96 -12.28
CA LEU A 267 4.47 -12.45 -11.80
C LEU A 267 4.34 -13.31 -10.52
N LEU A 268 3.28 -13.08 -9.76
CA LEU A 268 2.91 -13.88 -8.58
C LEU A 268 2.00 -15.07 -8.92
N GLU A 269 1.91 -15.43 -10.20
CA GLU A 269 1.08 -16.54 -10.71
C GLU A 269 -0.42 -16.40 -10.36
N SER A 270 -0.87 -15.16 -10.18
CA SER A 270 -2.27 -14.80 -9.88
C SER A 270 -2.91 -14.15 -11.09
N ASP A 271 -4.12 -14.56 -11.45
CA ASP A 271 -4.88 -13.93 -12.53
C ASP A 271 -5.48 -12.60 -12.02
N PRO A 272 -5.13 -11.44 -12.59
CA PRO A 272 -5.67 -10.15 -12.18
C PRO A 272 -7.21 -10.07 -12.23
N ASP A 273 -7.84 -10.76 -13.19
CA ASP A 273 -9.30 -10.80 -13.35
C ASP A 273 -10.00 -11.64 -12.28
N GLU A 274 -9.27 -12.51 -11.59
CA GLU A 274 -9.79 -13.32 -10.48
C GLU A 274 -9.57 -12.67 -9.10
N ILE A 275 -8.76 -11.59 -9.02
CA ILE A 275 -8.53 -10.86 -7.76
C ILE A 275 -9.69 -9.89 -7.51
N PRO A 276 -10.55 -10.10 -6.48
CA PRO A 276 -11.81 -9.37 -6.34
C PRO A 276 -11.64 -7.85 -6.26
N TYR A 277 -10.65 -7.36 -5.52
CA TYR A 277 -10.44 -5.90 -5.40
C TYR A 277 -9.85 -5.29 -6.67
N LEU A 278 -9.04 -6.04 -7.43
CA LEU A 278 -8.42 -5.54 -8.64
C LEU A 278 -9.42 -5.46 -9.79
N LYS A 279 -10.25 -6.49 -9.95
CA LYS A 279 -11.38 -6.51 -10.87
C LYS A 279 -12.33 -5.33 -10.59
N LEU A 280 -12.74 -5.16 -9.33
CA LEU A 280 -13.62 -4.06 -8.95
C LEU A 280 -12.95 -2.68 -9.13
N ALA A 281 -11.63 -2.60 -8.93
CA ALA A 281 -10.86 -1.37 -9.17
C ALA A 281 -10.83 -1.04 -10.67
N ALA A 282 -10.66 -2.03 -11.55
CA ALA A 282 -10.72 -1.86 -12.99
C ALA A 282 -12.08 -1.30 -13.44
N ASP A 283 -13.19 -1.82 -12.93
CA ASP A 283 -14.54 -1.33 -13.22
C ASP A 283 -14.79 0.14 -12.79
N ASN A 284 -13.99 0.66 -11.84
CA ASN A 284 -14.17 2.00 -11.28
C ASN A 284 -13.13 3.02 -11.75
N PHE A 285 -11.91 2.60 -12.07
CA PHE A 285 -10.77 3.49 -12.37
C PHE A 285 -10.31 3.40 -13.82
N GLY A 286 -10.92 2.53 -14.63
CA GLY A 286 -10.46 2.13 -15.96
C GLY A 286 -9.62 0.85 -15.89
N PHE A 287 -9.48 0.18 -17.03
CA PHE A 287 -8.73 -1.06 -17.13
C PHE A 287 -7.23 -0.80 -17.27
N TRP A 288 -6.40 -1.80 -16.93
CA TRP A 288 -5.00 -1.82 -17.33
C TRP A 288 -4.90 -1.97 -18.87
N GLU A 289 -3.76 -1.61 -19.44
CA GLU A 289 -3.55 -1.73 -20.88
C GLU A 289 -3.54 -3.20 -21.32
N ASP A 290 -4.08 -3.49 -22.50
CA ASP A 290 -4.17 -4.84 -23.07
C ASP A 290 -2.81 -5.56 -23.11
N GLN A 291 -1.73 -4.81 -23.30
CA GLN A 291 -0.36 -5.35 -23.34
C GLN A 291 0.23 -5.65 -21.95
N THR A 292 -0.37 -5.20 -20.85
CA THR A 292 0.20 -5.32 -19.49
C THR A 292 0.39 -6.78 -19.09
N ILE A 293 -0.63 -7.63 -19.28
CA ILE A 293 -0.56 -9.06 -18.98
C ILE A 293 0.41 -9.80 -19.92
N PRO A 294 0.35 -9.62 -21.26
CA PRO A 294 1.33 -10.21 -22.17
C PRO A 294 2.77 -9.83 -21.83
N LEU A 295 3.04 -8.55 -21.54
CA LEU A 295 4.38 -8.09 -21.17
C LEU A 295 4.87 -8.71 -19.86
N ALA A 296 4.02 -8.88 -18.87
CA ALA A 296 4.36 -9.55 -17.62
C ALA A 296 4.77 -11.02 -17.88
N LYS A 297 3.98 -11.75 -18.66
CA LYS A 297 4.27 -13.16 -19.03
C LYS A 297 5.57 -13.32 -19.83
N MET A 298 5.89 -12.37 -20.70
CA MET A 298 7.11 -12.39 -21.53
C MET A 298 8.33 -11.79 -20.85
N SER A 299 8.19 -11.11 -19.72
CA SER A 299 9.27 -10.37 -19.08
C SER A 299 10.44 -11.26 -18.62
N GLY A 300 10.19 -12.53 -18.37
CA GLY A 300 11.18 -13.45 -17.81
C GLY A 300 11.48 -13.20 -16.33
N ILE A 301 10.85 -12.21 -15.70
CA ILE A 301 11.02 -11.87 -14.28
C ILE A 301 10.46 -12.99 -13.42
N ARG A 302 11.27 -13.50 -12.50
CA ARG A 302 10.88 -14.53 -11.55
C ARG A 302 10.89 -13.96 -10.14
N VAL A 303 9.73 -13.89 -9.53
CA VAL A 303 9.58 -13.40 -8.15
C VAL A 303 9.97 -14.49 -7.15
N PHE A 304 9.68 -15.76 -7.47
CA PHE A 304 9.99 -16.92 -6.62
C PHE A 304 10.66 -18.01 -7.43
N PRO A 305 12.00 -18.01 -7.61
CA PRO A 305 12.69 -18.97 -8.47
C PRO A 305 12.59 -20.43 -7.99
N LYS A 306 12.19 -20.66 -6.74
CA LYS A 306 11.98 -21.99 -6.13
C LYS A 306 10.61 -22.14 -5.48
N TRP A 307 9.64 -21.32 -5.88
CA TRP A 307 8.29 -21.42 -5.37
C TRP A 307 7.63 -22.67 -6.01
N ASN A 308 7.37 -23.67 -5.16
CA ASN A 308 6.42 -24.71 -5.56
C ASN A 308 5.03 -24.06 -5.54
N SER A 309 4.52 -23.72 -6.71
CA SER A 309 3.18 -23.16 -6.88
C SER A 309 2.18 -23.97 -6.05
N PRO A 310 1.17 -23.34 -5.42
CA PRO A 310 0.07 -24.09 -4.82
C PRO A 310 -0.56 -25.11 -5.77
N LYS A 311 -0.46 -24.90 -7.09
CA LYS A 311 -0.90 -25.84 -8.14
C LYS A 311 -0.07 -27.12 -8.20
N GLU A 312 1.18 -27.14 -7.73
CA GLU A 312 2.01 -28.36 -7.70
C GLU A 312 1.73 -29.25 -6.50
N LYS A 313 1.10 -28.74 -5.43
CA LYS A 313 0.69 -29.54 -4.26
C LYS A 313 -0.65 -30.27 -4.43
N GLN A 314 -1.36 -30.05 -5.55
CA GLN A 314 -2.64 -30.71 -5.87
C GLN A 314 -2.52 -31.82 -6.92
N ARG A 315 -1.28 -32.27 -7.25
CA ARG A 315 -1.05 -33.43 -8.12
C ARG A 315 -0.52 -34.63 -7.36
#